data_382a299a27deb6b663e80c8061b8029e
#
_entry.id   382a299a27deb6b663e80c8061b8029e
#
_cell.length_a   1.000
_cell.length_b   1.000
_cell.length_c   1.000
_cell.angle_alpha   90.00
_cell.angle_beta   90.00
_cell.angle_gamma   90.00
#
_symmetry.space_group_name_H-M   'P 1'
#
loop_
_entity.id
_entity.type
_entity.pdbx_description
1 polymer ?
#
loop_
_entity_poly.entity_id
_entity_poly.type
_entity_poly.pdbx_seq_one_letter_code
_entity_poly.pdbx_strand_id
1 'polypeptide(L)'
;MSLTETLLEQPVVYRLWQAPFVAQKFAPVLAHNNMSRVNRVLDVACGPGTNSRQFEHTGYLGIDINESYIKSARKRYRRDFIAADARTYRVAPENRFDFILVNSFLHHIDTGDVVALLSNLRTLLTEDGCVHILDHVLPAPGSIARFLADADRGKFMRPLEDWKSIFSGLFHPIVLETYPLTGAGMRLWEMVYFKGSALK
;
A
#
# COMPACT_ATOMS: atom_id res chain seq x y z
N MET A 1 -19.10 -4.55 -17.32
CA MET A 1 -18.46 -5.15 -16.14
C MET A 1 -18.73 -6.63 -16.18
N SER A 2 -17.67 -7.48 -16.13
CA SER A 2 -17.86 -8.93 -16.12
C SER A 2 -18.32 -9.42 -14.74
N LEU A 3 -19.00 -10.58 -14.68
CA LEU A 3 -19.41 -11.22 -13.40
C LEU A 3 -18.21 -11.44 -12.44
N THR A 4 -17.02 -11.65 -12.99
CA THR A 4 -15.76 -11.76 -12.24
C THR A 4 -15.32 -10.44 -11.59
N GLU A 5 -15.58 -9.29 -12.22
CA GLU A 5 -15.30 -7.97 -11.65
C GLU A 5 -16.15 -7.69 -10.42
N THR A 6 -17.44 -8.00 -10.51
CA THR A 6 -18.39 -7.80 -9.40
C THR A 6 -18.11 -8.75 -8.22
N LEU A 7 -17.69 -9.99 -8.46
CA LEU A 7 -17.38 -10.97 -7.41
C LEU A 7 -16.12 -10.61 -6.62
N LEU A 8 -15.07 -10.12 -7.27
CA LEU A 8 -13.82 -9.76 -6.61
C LEU A 8 -13.87 -8.39 -5.89
N GLU A 9 -14.88 -7.56 -6.19
CA GLU A 9 -15.18 -6.35 -5.43
C GLU A 9 -15.85 -6.65 -4.08
N GLN A 10 -16.30 -7.90 -3.86
CA GLN A 10 -16.83 -8.29 -2.57
C GLN A 10 -15.71 -8.32 -1.52
N PRO A 11 -15.84 -7.62 -0.39
CA PRO A 11 -14.80 -7.54 0.65
C PRO A 11 -14.35 -8.92 1.18
N VAL A 12 -15.20 -9.92 1.12
CA VAL A 12 -14.92 -11.30 1.56
C VAL A 12 -14.00 -12.00 0.56
N VAL A 13 -14.26 -11.88 -0.74
CA VAL A 13 -13.46 -12.54 -1.80
C VAL A 13 -12.08 -11.90 -1.87
N TYR A 14 -12.00 -10.57 -1.85
CA TYR A 14 -10.73 -9.84 -1.77
C TYR A 14 -9.87 -10.31 -0.59
N ARG A 15 -10.48 -10.48 0.57
CA ARG A 15 -9.78 -10.92 1.78
C ARG A 15 -9.27 -12.35 1.71
N LEU A 16 -10.08 -13.29 1.19
CA LEU A 16 -9.68 -14.69 1.03
C LEU A 16 -8.51 -14.82 0.05
N TRP A 17 -8.50 -14.02 -1.01
CA TRP A 17 -7.42 -13.98 -1.99
C TRP A 17 -6.12 -13.41 -1.42
N GLN A 18 -6.20 -12.36 -0.59
CA GLN A 18 -5.02 -11.69 -0.01
C GLN A 18 -4.49 -12.36 1.26
N ALA A 19 -5.33 -13.11 2.00
CA ALA A 19 -4.98 -13.66 3.31
C ALA A 19 -3.68 -14.50 3.33
N PRO A 20 -3.40 -15.38 2.35
CA PRO A 20 -2.17 -16.18 2.36
C PRO A 20 -0.88 -15.35 2.25
N PHE A 21 -0.96 -14.13 1.71
CA PHE A 21 0.21 -13.31 1.41
C PHE A 21 0.42 -12.15 2.39
N VAL A 22 -0.49 -11.91 3.34
CA VAL A 22 -0.41 -10.77 4.27
C VAL A 22 0.91 -10.78 5.04
N ALA A 23 1.30 -11.91 5.62
CA ALA A 23 2.55 -12.02 6.37
C ALA A 23 3.77 -11.81 5.47
N GLN A 24 3.79 -12.37 4.26
CA GLN A 24 4.88 -12.21 3.31
C GLN A 24 5.00 -10.74 2.85
N LYS A 25 3.87 -10.08 2.56
CA LYS A 25 3.85 -8.66 2.17
C LYS A 25 4.42 -7.76 3.27
N PHE A 26 4.10 -8.03 4.53
CA PHE A 26 4.55 -7.22 5.66
C PHE A 26 5.95 -7.56 6.18
N ALA A 27 6.55 -8.68 5.78
CA ALA A 27 7.86 -9.10 6.26
C ALA A 27 8.94 -8.00 6.16
N PRO A 28 9.13 -7.30 5.01
CA PRO A 28 10.13 -6.24 4.92
C PRO A 28 9.78 -5.03 5.82
N VAL A 29 8.49 -4.69 5.98
CA VAL A 29 8.09 -3.62 6.90
C VAL A 29 8.55 -3.94 8.31
N LEU A 30 8.30 -5.15 8.78
CA LEU A 30 8.69 -5.58 10.13
C LEU A 30 10.21 -5.68 10.29
N ALA A 31 10.94 -6.10 9.25
CA ALA A 31 12.40 -6.21 9.27
C ALA A 31 13.10 -4.84 9.37
N HIS A 32 12.55 -3.81 8.75
CA HIS A 32 13.18 -2.48 8.66
C HIS A 32 12.59 -1.44 9.61
N ASN A 33 11.67 -1.81 10.51
CA ASN A 33 11.03 -0.87 11.41
C ASN A 33 10.87 -1.43 12.82
N ASN A 34 11.15 -0.59 13.81
CA ASN A 34 10.76 -0.87 15.17
C ASN A 34 9.30 -0.42 15.39
N MET A 35 8.36 -1.36 15.25
CA MET A 35 6.93 -1.08 15.35
C MET A 35 6.51 -0.51 16.72
N SER A 36 7.29 -0.74 17.79
CA SER A 36 6.99 -0.16 19.11
C SER A 36 7.24 1.36 19.21
N ARG A 37 7.92 1.93 18.21
CA ARG A 37 8.17 3.38 18.10
C ARG A 37 7.19 4.10 17.17
N VAL A 38 6.32 3.35 16.50
CA VAL A 38 5.30 3.92 15.63
C VAL A 38 4.15 4.42 16.49
N ASN A 39 3.82 5.70 16.38
CA ASN A 39 2.76 6.32 17.17
C ASN A 39 1.47 6.51 16.37
N ARG A 40 1.57 6.96 15.12
CA ARG A 40 0.41 7.35 14.33
C ARG A 40 0.53 6.92 12.86
N VAL A 41 -0.31 5.98 12.47
CA VAL A 41 -0.34 5.36 11.14
C VAL A 41 -1.46 5.94 10.29
N LEU A 42 -1.13 6.29 9.04
CA LEU A 42 -2.10 6.47 7.96
C LEU A 42 -1.99 5.30 6.98
N ASP A 43 -3.04 4.51 6.83
CA ASP A 43 -3.15 3.43 5.83
C ASP A 43 -3.95 3.94 4.63
N VAL A 44 -3.25 4.18 3.52
CA VAL A 44 -3.79 4.80 2.29
C VAL A 44 -4.30 3.72 1.35
N ALA A 45 -5.50 3.94 0.81
CA ALA A 45 -6.25 2.93 0.06
C ALA A 45 -6.39 1.62 0.88
N CYS A 46 -6.82 1.78 2.14
CA CYS A 46 -6.85 0.72 3.13
C CYS A 46 -7.83 -0.43 2.80
N GLY A 47 -8.67 -0.25 1.77
CA GLY A 47 -9.69 -1.21 1.39
C GLY A 47 -10.60 -1.59 2.57
N PRO A 48 -10.89 -2.89 2.76
CA PRO A 48 -11.71 -3.37 3.88
C PRO A 48 -10.97 -3.40 5.24
N GLY A 49 -9.82 -2.72 5.37
CA GLY A 49 -9.12 -2.45 6.62
C GLY A 49 -8.25 -3.60 7.15
N THR A 50 -7.84 -4.55 6.30
CA THR A 50 -7.12 -5.75 6.73
C THR A 50 -5.75 -5.47 7.36
N ASN A 51 -5.06 -4.42 6.90
CA ASN A 51 -3.75 -4.00 7.42
C ASN A 51 -3.82 -3.51 8.88
N SER A 52 -5.00 -3.04 9.34
CA SER A 52 -5.16 -2.47 10.69
C SER A 52 -4.72 -3.39 11.82
N ARG A 53 -4.74 -4.71 11.60
CA ARG A 53 -4.26 -5.72 12.56
C ARG A 53 -2.77 -5.67 12.83
N GLN A 54 -1.98 -5.11 11.90
CA GLN A 54 -0.53 -4.97 12.07
C GLN A 54 -0.17 -3.81 13.01
N PHE A 55 -1.15 -2.98 13.37
CA PHE A 55 -0.97 -1.72 14.10
C PHE A 55 -1.81 -1.66 15.38
N GLU A 56 -1.96 -2.78 16.10
CA GLU A 56 -2.89 -2.89 17.23
C GLU A 56 -2.61 -1.91 18.38
N HIS A 57 -1.37 -1.49 18.57
CA HIS A 57 -0.93 -0.64 19.69
C HIS A 57 -0.61 0.80 19.27
N THR A 58 -0.98 1.22 18.06
CA THR A 58 -0.70 2.56 17.53
C THR A 58 -1.99 3.34 17.28
N GLY A 59 -1.92 4.66 17.19
CA GLY A 59 -2.96 5.47 16.57
C GLY A 59 -3.07 5.09 15.09
N TYR A 60 -4.25 4.69 14.61
CA TYR A 60 -4.43 4.22 13.24
C TYR A 60 -5.61 4.93 12.58
N LEU A 61 -5.39 5.39 11.37
CA LEU A 61 -6.42 5.90 10.48
C LEU A 61 -6.29 5.21 9.11
N GLY A 62 -7.34 4.51 8.67
CA GLY A 62 -7.45 4.01 7.31
C GLY A 62 -8.27 4.95 6.43
N ILE A 63 -7.77 5.28 5.25
CA ILE A 63 -8.52 6.05 4.25
C ILE A 63 -8.65 5.27 2.95
N ASP A 64 -9.84 5.32 2.35
CA ASP A 64 -10.14 4.74 1.04
C ASP A 64 -11.26 5.56 0.39
N ILE A 65 -11.24 5.68 -0.94
CA ILE A 65 -12.30 6.39 -1.67
C ILE A 65 -13.59 5.57 -1.75
N ASN A 66 -13.52 4.26 -1.56
CA ASN A 66 -14.66 3.34 -1.63
C ASN A 66 -15.39 3.27 -0.28
N GLU A 67 -16.54 3.94 -0.21
CA GLU A 67 -17.38 3.97 0.99
C GLU A 67 -17.82 2.56 1.45
N SER A 68 -18.02 1.61 0.53
CA SER A 68 -18.44 0.26 0.89
C SER A 68 -17.34 -0.50 1.63
N TYR A 69 -16.08 -0.29 1.24
CA TYR A 69 -14.92 -0.82 1.95
C TYR A 69 -14.80 -0.21 3.34
N ILE A 70 -14.93 1.11 3.45
CA ILE A 70 -14.88 1.81 4.74
C ILE A 70 -16.00 1.35 5.67
N LYS A 71 -17.23 1.20 5.17
CA LYS A 71 -18.35 0.66 5.94
C LYS A 71 -18.07 -0.76 6.45
N SER A 72 -17.46 -1.61 5.61
CA SER A 72 -17.05 -2.97 5.98
C SER A 72 -15.93 -2.95 7.03
N ALA A 73 -14.92 -2.09 6.86
CA ALA A 73 -13.81 -1.94 7.78
C ALA A 73 -14.27 -1.52 9.19
N ARG A 74 -15.11 -0.48 9.28
CA ARG A 74 -15.70 0.00 10.55
C ARG A 74 -16.52 -1.06 11.29
N LYS A 75 -17.23 -1.94 10.56
CA LYS A 75 -17.98 -3.04 11.17
C LYS A 75 -17.10 -4.13 11.77
N ARG A 76 -15.88 -4.29 11.23
CA ARG A 76 -15.01 -5.41 11.55
C ARG A 76 -13.91 -5.08 12.53
N TYR A 77 -13.37 -3.86 12.44
CA TYR A 77 -12.22 -3.44 13.21
C TYR A 77 -12.58 -2.23 14.08
N ARG A 78 -12.11 -2.25 15.34
CA ARG A 78 -12.26 -1.11 16.27
C ARG A 78 -11.14 -0.10 16.02
N ARG A 79 -11.16 0.54 14.83
CA ARG A 79 -10.17 1.50 14.36
C ARG A 79 -10.87 2.61 13.60
N ASP A 80 -10.17 3.70 13.37
CA ASP A 80 -10.69 4.83 12.62
C ASP A 80 -10.52 4.59 11.10
N PHE A 81 -11.62 4.79 10.37
CA PHE A 81 -11.65 4.68 8.92
C PHE A 81 -12.50 5.81 8.34
N ILE A 82 -12.01 6.44 7.26
CA ILE A 82 -12.70 7.57 6.61
C ILE A 82 -12.74 7.33 5.09
N ALA A 83 -13.90 7.58 4.48
CA ALA A 83 -14.00 7.66 3.03
C ALA A 83 -13.40 9.00 2.58
N ALA A 84 -12.26 8.94 1.89
CA ALA A 84 -11.52 10.14 1.46
C ALA A 84 -10.62 9.84 0.26
N ASP A 85 -10.42 10.86 -0.58
CA ASP A 85 -9.40 10.84 -1.62
C ASP A 85 -8.04 11.25 -1.03
N ALA A 86 -7.09 10.32 -1.03
CA ALA A 86 -5.77 10.53 -0.48
C ALA A 86 -4.96 11.61 -1.22
N ARG A 87 -5.31 11.94 -2.47
CA ARG A 87 -4.65 13.02 -3.24
C ARG A 87 -4.98 14.41 -2.69
N THR A 88 -6.12 14.55 -2.03
CA THR A 88 -6.60 15.84 -1.50
C THR A 88 -6.78 15.85 0.00
N TYR A 89 -6.58 14.72 0.68
CA TYR A 89 -6.71 14.61 2.14
C TYR A 89 -5.72 15.54 2.84
N ARG A 90 -6.18 16.21 3.89
CA ARG A 90 -5.39 17.17 4.69
C ARG A 90 -5.61 16.93 6.17
N VAL A 91 -4.57 17.22 6.93
CA VAL A 91 -4.63 17.26 8.40
C VAL A 91 -3.91 18.50 8.92
N ALA A 92 -4.26 18.94 10.12
CA ALA A 92 -3.49 19.96 10.83
C ALA A 92 -2.09 19.42 11.20
N PRO A 93 -1.06 20.27 11.34
CA PRO A 93 0.33 19.83 11.59
C PRO A 93 0.48 18.87 12.78
N GLU A 94 -0.25 19.12 13.87
CA GLU A 94 -0.27 18.29 15.08
C GLU A 94 -0.88 16.88 14.86
N ASN A 95 -1.58 16.71 13.75
CA ASN A 95 -2.26 15.47 13.35
C ASN A 95 -1.53 14.71 12.27
N ARG A 96 -0.29 15.07 11.92
CA ARG A 96 0.54 14.36 10.95
C ARG A 96 0.92 12.96 11.45
N PHE A 97 1.42 12.14 10.54
CA PHE A 97 1.69 10.73 10.74
C PHE A 97 3.20 10.48 10.72
N ASP A 98 3.68 9.63 11.64
CA ASP A 98 5.07 9.16 11.62
C ASP A 98 5.25 7.93 10.73
N PHE A 99 4.13 7.27 10.34
CA PHE A 99 4.11 6.11 9.48
C PHE A 99 2.95 6.21 8.47
N ILE A 100 3.26 6.34 7.18
CA ILE A 100 2.26 6.30 6.11
C ILE A 100 2.46 5.01 5.31
N LEU A 101 1.43 4.16 5.25
CA LEU A 101 1.43 2.92 4.49
C LEU A 101 0.66 3.09 3.19
N VAL A 102 1.24 2.61 2.08
CA VAL A 102 0.55 2.36 0.80
C VAL A 102 0.83 0.92 0.41
N ASN A 103 -0.20 0.08 0.38
CA ASN A 103 -0.03 -1.35 0.16
C ASN A 103 -0.87 -1.86 -1.02
N SER A 104 -0.20 -2.28 -2.10
CA SER A 104 -0.81 -2.90 -3.29
C SER A 104 -1.90 -2.03 -3.93
N PHE A 105 -1.58 -0.76 -4.17
CA PHE A 105 -2.53 0.21 -4.71
C PHE A 105 -2.01 0.99 -5.92
N LEU A 106 -0.74 1.39 -5.94
CA LEU A 106 -0.24 2.33 -6.95
C LEU A 106 -0.25 1.76 -8.37
N HIS A 107 -0.23 0.43 -8.52
CA HIS A 107 -0.35 -0.24 -9.81
C HIS A 107 -1.77 -0.17 -10.43
N HIS A 108 -2.75 0.40 -9.72
CA HIS A 108 -4.10 0.63 -10.23
C HIS A 108 -4.29 2.03 -10.82
N ILE A 109 -3.37 2.96 -10.60
CA ILE A 109 -3.46 4.36 -11.04
C ILE A 109 -2.28 4.75 -11.95
N ASP A 110 -2.51 5.72 -12.84
CA ASP A 110 -1.47 6.18 -13.74
C ASP A 110 -0.33 6.93 -13.03
N THR A 111 0.74 7.24 -13.76
CA THR A 111 1.94 7.84 -13.18
C THR A 111 1.69 9.27 -12.67
N GLY A 112 0.83 10.04 -13.34
CA GLY A 112 0.47 11.39 -12.91
C GLY A 112 -0.27 11.36 -11.56
N ASP A 113 -1.23 10.46 -11.44
CA ASP A 113 -1.97 10.24 -10.19
C ASP A 113 -1.07 9.70 -9.06
N VAL A 114 -0.10 8.81 -9.38
CA VAL A 114 0.89 8.35 -8.39
C VAL A 114 1.72 9.52 -7.86
N VAL A 115 2.25 10.36 -8.74
CA VAL A 115 3.07 11.52 -8.36
C VAL A 115 2.25 12.51 -7.54
N ALA A 116 1.01 12.80 -7.94
CA ALA A 116 0.12 13.70 -7.21
C ALA A 116 -0.19 13.15 -5.80
N LEU A 117 -0.53 11.85 -5.70
CA LEU A 117 -0.78 11.17 -4.44
C LEU A 117 0.43 11.23 -3.51
N LEU A 118 1.59 10.76 -3.97
CA LEU A 118 2.80 10.69 -3.16
C LEU A 118 3.30 12.08 -2.74
N SER A 119 3.16 13.09 -3.62
CA SER A 119 3.44 14.49 -3.28
C SER A 119 2.55 14.99 -2.15
N ASN A 120 1.28 14.61 -2.14
CA ASN A 120 0.38 14.93 -1.05
C ASN A 120 0.77 14.20 0.24
N LEU A 121 1.02 12.89 0.18
CA LEU A 121 1.39 12.11 1.36
C LEU A 121 2.64 12.65 2.06
N ARG A 122 3.61 13.18 1.30
CA ARG A 122 4.78 13.85 1.87
C ARG A 122 4.40 14.98 2.83
N THR A 123 3.34 15.75 2.54
CA THR A 123 2.88 16.85 3.39
C THR A 123 2.21 16.39 4.68
N LEU A 124 1.79 15.12 4.72
CA LEU A 124 1.12 14.51 5.87
C LEU A 124 2.09 13.83 6.84
N LEU A 125 3.39 13.74 6.50
CA LEU A 125 4.41 13.18 7.37
C LEU A 125 4.82 14.17 8.46
N THR A 126 5.12 13.64 9.65
CA THR A 126 5.89 14.36 10.66
C THR A 126 7.33 14.57 10.16
N GLU A 127 8.13 15.37 10.85
CA GLU A 127 9.53 15.66 10.45
C GLU A 127 10.37 14.39 10.33
N ASP A 128 10.22 13.45 11.26
CA ASP A 128 10.93 12.17 11.28
C ASP A 128 10.10 11.01 10.69
N GLY A 129 8.93 11.31 10.12
CA GLY A 129 8.02 10.33 9.56
C GLY A 129 8.50 9.71 8.25
N CYS A 130 8.05 8.50 7.98
CA CYS A 130 8.37 7.77 6.75
C CYS A 130 7.12 7.30 6.01
N VAL A 131 7.21 7.31 4.68
CA VAL A 131 6.29 6.57 3.82
C VAL A 131 6.82 5.14 3.64
N HIS A 132 5.92 4.18 3.64
CA HIS A 132 6.17 2.75 3.42
C HIS A 132 5.28 2.28 2.28
N ILE A 133 5.90 1.92 1.16
CA ILE A 133 5.20 1.50 -0.06
C ILE A 133 5.52 0.04 -0.33
N LEU A 134 4.47 -0.75 -0.46
CA LEU A 134 4.51 -2.16 -0.88
C LEU A 134 3.71 -2.25 -2.17
N ASP A 135 4.37 -2.51 -3.30
CA ASP A 135 3.63 -2.60 -4.56
C ASP A 135 4.21 -3.65 -5.51
N HIS A 136 3.47 -3.96 -6.56
CA HIS A 136 3.86 -4.92 -7.56
C HIS A 136 4.92 -4.34 -8.52
N VAL A 137 5.95 -5.14 -8.80
CA VAL A 137 6.92 -4.87 -9.85
C VAL A 137 6.55 -5.67 -11.09
N LEU A 138 6.60 -5.04 -12.25
CA LEU A 138 6.39 -5.73 -13.52
C LEU A 138 7.52 -6.74 -13.75
N PRO A 139 7.23 -8.06 -13.77
CA PRO A 139 8.26 -9.08 -13.90
C PRO A 139 8.87 -9.13 -15.31
N ALA A 140 10.04 -9.77 -15.43
CA ALA A 140 10.69 -10.00 -16.71
C ALA A 140 9.77 -10.78 -17.67
N PRO A 141 9.82 -10.50 -19.00
CA PRO A 141 9.04 -11.21 -19.99
C PRO A 141 9.27 -12.73 -19.94
N GLY A 142 8.21 -13.52 -20.20
CA GLY A 142 8.28 -14.98 -20.31
C GLY A 142 8.25 -15.75 -18.97
N SER A 143 8.11 -15.06 -17.83
CA SER A 143 7.94 -15.71 -16.52
C SER A 143 6.47 -16.01 -16.21
N ILE A 144 6.21 -17.00 -15.33
CA ILE A 144 4.85 -17.26 -14.81
C ILE A 144 4.31 -16.01 -14.09
N ALA A 145 5.17 -15.32 -13.34
CA ALA A 145 4.83 -14.08 -12.66
C ALA A 145 4.40 -13.00 -13.66
N ARG A 146 5.01 -12.94 -14.86
CA ARG A 146 4.61 -11.99 -15.92
C ARG A 146 3.23 -12.33 -16.47
N PHE A 147 2.94 -13.61 -16.72
CA PHE A 147 1.62 -14.05 -17.18
C PHE A 147 0.52 -13.69 -16.16
N LEU A 148 0.80 -13.90 -14.86
CA LEU A 148 -0.11 -13.51 -13.79
C LEU A 148 -0.27 -12.00 -13.68
N ALA A 149 0.81 -11.24 -13.87
CA ALA A 149 0.79 -9.78 -13.88
C ALA A 149 -0.06 -9.22 -15.04
N ASP A 150 0.06 -9.82 -16.23
CA ASP A 150 -0.73 -9.42 -17.41
C ASP A 150 -2.22 -9.78 -17.24
N ALA A 151 -2.53 -10.80 -16.42
CA ALA A 151 -3.90 -11.18 -16.06
C ALA A 151 -4.47 -10.41 -14.86
N ASP A 152 -3.62 -9.72 -14.10
CA ASP A 152 -4.05 -8.90 -12.96
C ASP A 152 -4.74 -7.62 -13.46
N ARG A 153 -5.59 -7.06 -12.60
CA ARG A 153 -6.33 -5.82 -12.85
C ARG A 153 -5.49 -4.56 -12.76
N GLY A 154 -4.26 -4.67 -12.30
CA GLY A 154 -3.30 -3.58 -12.22
C GLY A 154 -2.89 -3.10 -13.61
N LYS A 155 -3.63 -2.12 -14.16
CA LYS A 155 -3.39 -1.59 -15.52
C LYS A 155 -2.04 -0.89 -15.66
N PHE A 156 -1.39 -0.53 -14.57
CA PHE A 156 -0.21 0.33 -14.53
C PHE A 156 0.93 -0.29 -13.73
N MET A 157 1.13 -1.61 -13.83
CA MET A 157 2.33 -2.23 -13.27
C MET A 157 3.58 -1.66 -13.92
N ARG A 158 4.58 -1.32 -13.11
CA ARG A 158 5.80 -0.63 -13.54
C ARG A 158 7.03 -1.50 -13.29
N PRO A 159 8.05 -1.41 -14.18
CA PRO A 159 9.37 -1.94 -13.90
C PRO A 159 9.97 -1.31 -12.65
N LEU A 160 10.93 -2.00 -12.01
CA LEU A 160 11.59 -1.51 -10.81
C LEU A 160 12.24 -0.13 -11.00
N GLU A 161 12.82 0.12 -12.17
CA GLU A 161 13.52 1.39 -12.46
C GLU A 161 12.55 2.58 -12.49
N ASP A 162 11.32 2.38 -12.98
CA ASP A 162 10.28 3.40 -12.94
C ASP A 162 9.87 3.71 -11.50
N TRP A 163 9.71 2.67 -10.65
CA TRP A 163 9.45 2.86 -9.22
C TRP A 163 10.57 3.61 -8.53
N LYS A 164 11.83 3.24 -8.79
CA LYS A 164 13.01 3.96 -8.24
C LYS A 164 12.98 5.43 -8.62
N SER A 165 12.73 5.74 -9.90
CA SER A 165 12.67 7.12 -10.39
C SER A 165 11.58 7.92 -9.70
N ILE A 166 10.36 7.38 -9.61
CA ILE A 166 9.22 8.04 -8.96
C ILE A 166 9.51 8.29 -7.48
N PHE A 167 9.96 7.27 -6.74
CA PHE A 167 10.15 7.38 -5.30
C PHE A 167 11.31 8.32 -4.94
N SER A 168 12.44 8.21 -5.64
CA SER A 168 13.61 9.07 -5.38
C SER A 168 13.39 10.53 -5.78
N GLY A 169 12.46 10.79 -6.71
CA GLY A 169 12.07 12.15 -7.07
C GLY A 169 11.19 12.84 -6.01
N LEU A 170 10.62 12.09 -5.07
CA LEU A 170 9.65 12.61 -4.09
C LEU A 170 10.09 12.45 -2.64
N PHE A 171 10.94 11.47 -2.34
CA PHE A 171 11.39 11.12 -0.99
C PHE A 171 12.91 10.92 -0.94
N HIS A 172 13.47 11.06 0.24
CA HIS A 172 14.82 10.58 0.52
C HIS A 172 14.78 9.07 0.79
N PRO A 173 15.37 8.23 -0.10
CA PRO A 173 15.30 6.78 0.05
C PRO A 173 16.09 6.29 1.28
N ILE A 174 15.46 5.44 2.10
CA ILE A 174 16.10 4.77 3.25
C ILE A 174 16.25 3.28 2.95
N VAL A 175 15.20 2.65 2.39
CA VAL A 175 15.20 1.25 1.95
C VAL A 175 14.52 1.18 0.60
N LEU A 176 15.09 0.41 -0.31
CA LEU A 176 14.43 -0.04 -1.55
C LEU A 176 14.91 -1.45 -1.85
N GLU A 177 14.01 -2.41 -1.76
CA GLU A 177 14.30 -3.82 -2.03
C GLU A 177 13.15 -4.49 -2.76
N THR A 178 13.44 -5.55 -3.51
CA THR A 178 12.43 -6.41 -4.11
C THR A 178 12.37 -7.74 -3.39
N TYR A 179 11.19 -8.33 -3.35
CA TYR A 179 10.96 -9.63 -2.72
C TYR A 179 9.81 -10.38 -3.39
N PRO A 180 9.88 -11.72 -3.47
CA PRO A 180 8.82 -12.51 -4.09
C PRO A 180 7.69 -12.79 -3.10
N LEU A 181 6.46 -12.85 -3.62
CA LEU A 181 5.38 -13.56 -2.95
C LEU A 181 5.30 -14.97 -3.52
N THR A 182 5.36 -15.95 -2.64
CA THR A 182 5.40 -17.36 -3.01
C THR A 182 4.15 -18.09 -2.57
N GLY A 183 3.65 -18.99 -3.42
CA GLY A 183 2.58 -19.91 -3.11
C GLY A 183 2.86 -21.28 -3.72
N ALA A 184 2.61 -22.35 -2.97
CA ALA A 184 2.90 -23.73 -3.40
C ALA A 184 4.34 -23.94 -3.93
N GLY A 185 5.33 -23.24 -3.33
CA GLY A 185 6.73 -23.31 -3.73
C GLY A 185 7.11 -22.54 -5.01
N MET A 186 6.17 -21.83 -5.62
CA MET A 186 6.40 -21.03 -6.83
C MET A 186 6.38 -19.53 -6.52
N ARG A 187 7.18 -18.75 -7.26
CA ARG A 187 7.09 -17.28 -7.28
C ARG A 187 5.85 -16.89 -8.08
N LEU A 188 4.89 -16.25 -7.41
CA LEU A 188 3.64 -15.80 -8.04
C LEU A 188 3.68 -14.32 -8.39
N TRP A 189 4.26 -13.47 -7.53
CA TRP A 189 4.44 -12.05 -7.75
C TRP A 189 5.81 -11.57 -7.31
N GLU A 190 6.28 -10.50 -7.94
CA GLU A 190 7.43 -9.73 -7.49
C GLU A 190 6.93 -8.42 -6.89
N MET A 191 7.40 -8.11 -5.69
CA MET A 191 7.03 -6.90 -4.95
C MET A 191 8.22 -5.99 -4.78
N VAL A 192 7.98 -4.70 -4.67
CA VAL A 192 8.93 -3.72 -4.15
C VAL A 192 8.49 -3.26 -2.77
N TYR A 193 9.42 -3.16 -1.85
CA TYR A 193 9.28 -2.39 -0.62
C TYR A 193 10.16 -1.15 -0.70
N PHE A 194 9.53 -0.01 -0.46
CA PHE A 194 10.19 1.27 -0.35
C PHE A 194 9.89 1.90 1.00
N LYS A 195 10.95 2.41 1.66
CA LYS A 195 10.85 3.28 2.83
C LYS A 195 11.59 4.57 2.51
N GLY A 196 10.92 5.71 2.69
CA GLY A 196 11.52 7.02 2.45
C GLY A 196 11.00 8.08 3.42
N SER A 197 11.85 9.04 3.76
CA SER A 197 11.48 10.24 4.51
C SER A 197 11.15 11.40 3.57
N ALA A 198 10.49 12.43 4.08
CA ALA A 198 10.25 13.63 3.29
C ALA A 198 11.57 14.27 2.84
N LEU A 199 11.64 14.75 1.60
CA LEU A 199 12.71 15.63 1.14
C LEU A 199 12.62 16.95 1.93
N LYS A 200 13.73 17.33 2.55
CA LYS A 200 13.87 18.62 3.25
C LYS A 200 13.97 19.77 2.27
#